data_6777b14610b4869c9bbd56047b575401
#
_entry.id   6777b14610b4869c9bbd56047b575401
#
_cell.length_a   1.000
_cell.length_b   1.000
_cell.length_c   1.000
_cell.angle_alpha   90.00
_cell.angle_beta   90.00
_cell.angle_gamma   90.00
#
_symmetry.space_group_name_H-M   'P 1'
#
loop_
_entity.id
_entity.type
_entity.pdbx_description
1 polymer ?
#
loop_
_entity_poly.entity_id
_entity_poly.type
_entity_poly.pdbx_seq_one_letter_code
_entity_poly.pdbx_strand_id
1 'polypeptide(L)'
;MDAEVGKLLDMGIIEESCHEAGEVISSVFLVRNVDGSHRMILNVKQFNESVEYEHFKVENLSAATQMMKRGYFIASVDLRHAYYSVSIKPEFRKFLKFKWKGQLYAYTCFANGLCNCPRYLTKLLKPVYAHLRSQGFLSASFIDDCYLKGQTYEGCQENFQRSVELFQNTGFHSKPEKSVLVSCKKTEMLGVLTELRRRDCHPL
;
A
#
# COMPACT_ATOMS: atom_id res chain seq x y z
N MET A 1 -6.02 -12.70 -17.10
CA MET A 1 -5.23 -13.51 -16.14
C MET A 1 -3.82 -13.76 -16.68
N ASP A 2 -3.61 -14.33 -17.88
CA ASP A 2 -2.26 -14.62 -18.40
C ASP A 2 -1.33 -13.40 -18.38
N ALA A 3 -1.81 -12.26 -18.88
CA ALA A 3 -1.03 -11.02 -18.87
C ALA A 3 -0.65 -10.55 -17.45
N GLU A 4 -1.52 -10.77 -16.47
CA GLU A 4 -1.23 -10.37 -15.09
C GLU A 4 -0.25 -11.35 -14.40
N VAL A 5 -0.38 -12.67 -14.67
CA VAL A 5 0.58 -13.67 -14.20
C VAL A 5 1.97 -13.39 -14.78
N GLY A 6 2.07 -13.16 -16.10
CA GLY A 6 3.35 -12.80 -16.74
C GLY A 6 3.98 -11.55 -16.13
N LYS A 7 3.19 -10.48 -15.97
CA LYS A 7 3.64 -9.24 -15.33
C LYS A 7 4.17 -9.46 -13.90
N LEU A 8 3.48 -10.27 -13.09
CA LEU A 8 3.91 -10.54 -11.71
C LEU A 8 5.18 -11.39 -11.67
N LEU A 9 5.37 -12.32 -12.63
CA LEU A 9 6.63 -13.06 -12.81
C LEU A 9 7.77 -12.13 -13.18
N ASP A 10 7.58 -11.27 -14.19
CA ASP A 10 8.59 -10.31 -14.64
C ASP A 10 9.04 -9.36 -13.52
N MET A 11 8.12 -9.03 -12.60
CA MET A 11 8.40 -8.21 -11.42
C MET A 11 8.99 -9.01 -10.26
N GLY A 12 9.11 -10.34 -10.35
CA GLY A 12 9.58 -11.19 -9.26
C GLY A 12 8.63 -11.27 -8.05
N ILE A 13 7.37 -10.85 -8.21
CA ILE A 13 6.33 -10.87 -7.17
C ILE A 13 5.81 -12.28 -6.92
N ILE A 14 5.82 -13.10 -7.96
CA ILE A 14 5.55 -14.53 -7.90
C ILE A 14 6.72 -15.28 -8.56
N GLU A 15 6.86 -16.53 -8.19
CA GLU A 15 7.81 -17.47 -8.79
C GLU A 15 7.10 -18.77 -9.14
N GLU A 16 7.65 -19.52 -10.11
CA GLU A 16 7.20 -20.90 -10.36
C GLU A 16 7.51 -21.77 -9.15
N SER A 17 6.60 -22.68 -8.83
CA SER A 17 6.70 -23.51 -7.65
C SER A 17 6.32 -24.97 -7.95
N CYS A 18 6.69 -25.85 -7.05
CA CYS A 18 6.35 -27.28 -7.06
C CYS A 18 5.50 -27.62 -5.83
N HIS A 19 4.89 -28.80 -5.84
CA HIS A 19 4.17 -29.32 -4.68
C HIS A 19 5.13 -29.63 -3.52
N GLU A 20 4.72 -29.26 -2.31
CA GLU A 20 5.46 -29.56 -1.09
C GLU A 20 4.49 -29.83 0.10
N ALA A 21 5.01 -30.49 1.13
CA ALA A 21 4.20 -30.84 2.29
C ALA A 21 3.76 -29.59 3.09
N GLY A 22 2.49 -29.56 3.48
CA GLY A 22 1.90 -28.48 4.27
C GLY A 22 1.69 -27.17 3.48
N GLU A 23 1.62 -27.24 2.16
CA GLU A 23 1.30 -26.10 1.31
C GLU A 23 -0.18 -25.73 1.36
N VAL A 24 -0.48 -24.47 1.07
CA VAL A 24 -1.83 -23.95 0.87
C VAL A 24 -1.95 -23.43 -0.54
N ILE A 25 -2.88 -24.02 -1.32
CA ILE A 25 -3.16 -23.60 -2.68
C ILE A 25 -4.48 -22.84 -2.68
N SER A 26 -4.41 -21.54 -2.98
CA SER A 26 -5.56 -20.64 -3.01
C SER A 26 -6.03 -20.38 -4.44
N SER A 27 -7.31 -20.07 -4.62
CA SER A 27 -7.80 -19.57 -5.91
C SER A 27 -7.36 -18.11 -6.13
N VAL A 28 -7.30 -17.70 -7.40
CA VAL A 28 -6.98 -16.32 -7.78
C VAL A 28 -8.10 -15.75 -8.65
N PHE A 29 -8.32 -14.44 -8.55
CA PHE A 29 -9.27 -13.71 -9.39
C PHE A 29 -8.74 -12.32 -9.72
N LEU A 30 -9.28 -11.72 -10.77
CA LEU A 30 -8.94 -10.37 -11.19
C LEU A 30 -9.98 -9.38 -10.69
N VAL A 31 -9.50 -8.29 -10.13
CA VAL A 31 -10.32 -7.11 -9.81
C VAL A 31 -9.93 -6.00 -10.77
N ARG A 32 -10.93 -5.36 -11.37
CA ARG A 32 -10.73 -4.20 -12.24
C ARG A 32 -10.56 -2.96 -11.37
N ASN A 33 -9.50 -2.21 -11.62
CA ASN A 33 -9.27 -0.92 -11.01
C ASN A 33 -10.09 0.18 -11.71
N VAL A 34 -10.23 1.33 -11.05
CA VAL A 34 -10.95 2.49 -11.62
C VAL A 34 -10.29 3.00 -12.90
N ASP A 35 -8.97 2.88 -13.03
CA ASP A 35 -8.19 3.27 -14.22
C ASP A 35 -8.28 2.24 -15.37
N GLY A 36 -9.13 1.19 -15.24
CA GLY A 36 -9.32 0.15 -16.23
C GLY A 36 -8.26 -0.97 -16.19
N SER A 37 -7.18 -0.82 -15.43
CA SER A 37 -6.20 -1.87 -15.20
C SER A 37 -6.79 -3.01 -14.35
N HIS A 38 -6.09 -4.13 -14.29
CA HIS A 38 -6.47 -5.25 -13.44
C HIS A 38 -5.41 -5.51 -12.38
N ARG A 39 -5.84 -6.01 -11.24
CA ARG A 39 -4.97 -6.56 -10.21
C ARG A 39 -5.39 -7.97 -9.85
N MET A 40 -4.43 -8.85 -9.66
CA MET A 40 -4.68 -10.20 -9.20
C MET A 40 -4.80 -10.21 -7.67
N ILE A 41 -5.84 -10.87 -7.19
CA ILE A 41 -6.10 -11.09 -5.76
C ILE A 41 -5.98 -12.58 -5.48
N LEU A 42 -5.20 -12.93 -4.47
CA LEU A 42 -5.13 -14.27 -3.94
C LEU A 42 -6.26 -14.46 -2.91
N ASN A 43 -7.11 -15.44 -3.11
CA ASN A 43 -8.18 -15.75 -2.16
C ASN A 43 -7.62 -16.52 -0.96
N VAL A 44 -7.11 -15.78 0.00
CA VAL A 44 -6.54 -16.33 1.23
C VAL A 44 -7.54 -16.37 2.40
N LYS A 45 -8.85 -16.40 2.12
CA LYS A 45 -9.89 -16.36 3.17
C LYS A 45 -9.67 -17.48 4.21
N GLN A 46 -9.55 -18.74 3.77
CA GLN A 46 -9.32 -19.86 4.68
C GLN A 46 -7.99 -19.75 5.45
N PHE A 47 -6.95 -19.25 4.79
CA PHE A 47 -5.67 -18.99 5.45
C PHE A 47 -5.81 -17.89 6.51
N ASN A 48 -6.49 -16.81 6.22
CA ASN A 48 -6.74 -15.72 7.17
C ASN A 48 -7.53 -16.17 8.42
N GLU A 49 -8.42 -17.16 8.28
CA GLU A 49 -9.15 -17.74 9.41
C GLU A 49 -8.24 -18.51 10.37
N SER A 50 -7.08 -18.99 9.88
CA SER A 50 -6.07 -19.70 10.66
C SER A 50 -4.98 -18.79 11.22
N VAL A 51 -4.97 -17.52 10.83
CA VAL A 51 -3.98 -16.53 11.27
C VAL A 51 -4.57 -15.71 12.42
N GLU A 52 -3.83 -15.57 13.50
CA GLU A 52 -4.20 -14.72 14.62
C GLU A 52 -4.30 -13.26 14.13
N TYR A 53 -5.51 -12.69 14.23
CA TYR A 53 -5.73 -11.30 13.89
C TYR A 53 -5.36 -10.40 15.06
N GLU A 54 -4.33 -9.59 14.85
CA GLU A 54 -3.94 -8.57 15.83
C GLU A 54 -4.53 -7.22 15.47
N HIS A 55 -5.32 -6.65 16.38
CA HIS A 55 -5.81 -5.29 16.25
C HIS A 55 -4.65 -4.29 16.18
N PHE A 56 -4.71 -3.38 15.23
CA PHE A 56 -3.75 -2.30 15.10
C PHE A 56 -4.47 -0.98 14.84
N LYS A 57 -3.86 0.11 15.30
CA LYS A 57 -4.37 1.45 15.03
C LYS A 57 -3.65 1.99 13.79
N VAL A 58 -4.39 2.22 12.74
CA VAL A 58 -3.96 3.08 11.63
C VAL A 58 -4.07 4.52 12.10
N GLU A 59 -3.18 5.42 11.64
CA GLU A 59 -3.39 6.86 11.82
C GLU A 59 -4.74 7.19 11.17
N ASN A 60 -5.71 7.61 11.98
CA ASN A 60 -7.06 7.76 11.49
C ASN A 60 -7.22 9.06 10.69
N LEU A 61 -8.26 9.12 9.89
CA LEU A 61 -8.66 10.29 9.10
C LEU A 61 -8.72 11.58 9.94
N SER A 62 -8.97 11.47 11.26
CA SER A 62 -8.96 12.58 12.20
C SER A 62 -7.58 13.24 12.32
N ALA A 63 -6.48 12.45 12.33
CA ALA A 63 -5.12 13.01 12.33
C ALA A 63 -4.82 13.75 11.01
N ALA A 64 -5.20 13.17 9.88
CA ALA A 64 -5.08 13.84 8.58
C ALA A 64 -5.92 15.12 8.53
N THR A 65 -7.15 15.10 9.05
CA THR A 65 -8.04 16.28 9.10
C THR A 65 -7.52 17.38 10.00
N GLN A 66 -6.92 17.02 11.14
CA GLN A 66 -6.28 18.01 12.03
C GLN A 66 -5.07 18.70 11.39
N MET A 67 -4.40 18.02 10.46
CA MET A 67 -3.33 18.62 9.68
C MET A 67 -3.85 19.60 8.62
N MET A 68 -5.10 19.45 8.16
CA MET A 68 -5.73 20.23 7.09
C MET A 68 -6.33 21.55 7.66
N LYS A 69 -5.51 22.46 8.14
CA LYS A 69 -5.97 23.81 8.53
C LYS A 69 -5.97 24.74 7.31
N ARG A 70 -6.86 25.77 7.31
CA ARG A 70 -6.86 26.82 6.28
C ARG A 70 -5.47 27.44 6.12
N GLY A 71 -5.05 27.67 4.87
CA GLY A 71 -3.79 28.33 4.57
C GLY A 71 -2.56 27.41 4.48
N TYR A 72 -2.76 26.09 4.59
CA TYR A 72 -1.69 25.12 4.36
C TYR A 72 -1.75 24.50 2.97
N PHE A 73 -0.59 24.07 2.50
CA PHE A 73 -0.46 23.27 1.28
C PHE A 73 -0.37 21.79 1.66
N ILE A 74 -0.98 20.93 0.85
CA ILE A 74 -0.98 19.48 1.05
C ILE A 74 -0.50 18.81 -0.22
N ALA A 75 0.35 17.82 -0.06
CA ALA A 75 0.73 16.89 -1.12
C ALA A 75 0.31 15.47 -0.72
N SER A 76 -0.07 14.65 -1.67
CA SER A 76 -0.28 13.22 -1.46
C SER A 76 0.76 12.41 -2.21
N VAL A 77 1.23 11.33 -1.59
CA VAL A 77 2.10 10.33 -2.20
C VAL A 77 1.42 8.98 -2.10
N ASP A 78 1.13 8.36 -3.25
CA ASP A 78 0.61 6.99 -3.35
C ASP A 78 1.81 6.04 -3.55
N LEU A 79 2.00 5.08 -2.65
CA LEU A 79 3.07 4.09 -2.77
C LEU A 79 2.67 2.99 -3.77
N ARG A 80 3.50 2.82 -4.78
CA ARG A 80 3.27 1.82 -5.83
C ARG A 80 3.51 0.42 -5.28
N HIS A 81 2.48 -0.44 -5.34
CA HIS A 81 2.61 -1.84 -4.95
C HIS A 81 3.19 -2.04 -3.54
N ALA A 82 2.77 -1.21 -2.57
CA ALA A 82 3.38 -1.16 -1.24
C ALA A 82 3.48 -2.53 -0.56
N TYR A 83 2.50 -3.42 -0.71
CA TYR A 83 2.56 -4.78 -0.17
C TYR A 83 3.62 -5.63 -0.85
N TYR A 84 3.83 -5.47 -2.15
CA TYR A 84 4.84 -6.23 -2.89
C TYR A 84 6.28 -5.84 -2.53
N SER A 85 6.48 -4.70 -1.87
CA SER A 85 7.79 -4.30 -1.33
C SER A 85 8.20 -5.08 -0.08
N VAL A 86 7.30 -5.91 0.49
CA VAL A 86 7.57 -6.69 1.71
C VAL A 86 7.77 -8.15 1.35
N SER A 87 9.02 -8.58 1.37
CA SER A 87 9.40 -9.97 1.06
C SER A 87 8.93 -10.96 2.12
N ILE A 88 8.60 -12.17 1.67
CA ILE A 88 8.29 -13.32 2.53
C ILE A 88 9.45 -14.29 2.48
N LYS A 89 9.87 -14.76 3.66
CA LYS A 89 10.91 -15.78 3.77
C LYS A 89 10.54 -17.03 2.96
N PRO A 90 11.48 -17.66 2.25
CA PRO A 90 11.21 -18.80 1.38
C PRO A 90 10.40 -19.91 2.03
N GLU A 91 10.68 -20.24 3.29
CA GLU A 91 10.00 -21.29 4.04
C GLU A 91 8.49 -21.04 4.26
N PHE A 92 8.02 -19.81 4.14
CA PHE A 92 6.62 -19.41 4.29
C PHE A 92 5.87 -19.19 2.97
N ARG A 93 6.56 -19.15 1.83
CA ARG A 93 5.94 -18.97 0.49
C ARG A 93 4.97 -20.07 0.15
N LYS A 94 5.15 -21.27 0.70
CA LYS A 94 4.26 -22.42 0.52
C LYS A 94 2.81 -22.16 0.97
N PHE A 95 2.56 -21.18 1.82
CA PHE A 95 1.23 -20.80 2.26
C PHE A 95 0.51 -19.85 1.31
N LEU A 96 1.22 -19.31 0.30
CA LEU A 96 0.72 -18.32 -0.63
C LEU A 96 0.84 -18.79 -2.09
N LYS A 97 0.47 -20.05 -2.32
CA LYS A 97 0.49 -20.65 -3.66
C LYS A 97 -0.87 -20.57 -4.33
N PHE A 98 -0.82 -20.55 -5.65
CA PHE A 98 -1.99 -20.71 -6.50
C PHE A 98 -1.63 -21.53 -7.75
N LYS A 99 -2.64 -22.10 -8.39
CA LYS A 99 -2.48 -22.86 -9.64
C LYS A 99 -3.10 -22.10 -10.81
N TRP A 100 -2.36 -21.95 -11.89
CA TRP A 100 -2.86 -21.38 -13.12
C TRP A 100 -2.40 -22.20 -14.33
N LYS A 101 -3.34 -22.63 -15.18
CA LYS A 101 -3.07 -23.46 -16.38
C LYS A 101 -2.16 -24.68 -16.12
N GLY A 102 -2.34 -25.34 -15.00
CA GLY A 102 -1.57 -26.52 -14.63
C GLY A 102 -0.27 -26.25 -13.88
N GLN A 103 0.29 -25.03 -13.96
CA GLN A 103 1.50 -24.61 -13.26
C GLN A 103 1.16 -24.04 -11.87
N LEU A 104 2.00 -24.37 -10.87
CA LEU A 104 1.97 -23.76 -9.53
C LEU A 104 2.87 -22.54 -9.48
N TYR A 105 2.39 -21.52 -8.79
CA TYR A 105 3.11 -20.30 -8.48
C TYR A 105 3.03 -20.01 -6.98
N ALA A 106 4.07 -19.38 -6.44
CA ALA A 106 4.12 -18.91 -5.06
C ALA A 106 4.42 -17.41 -5.03
N TYR A 107 3.77 -16.67 -4.12
CA TYR A 107 4.14 -15.28 -3.86
C TYR A 107 5.46 -15.19 -3.11
N THR A 108 6.36 -14.33 -3.56
CA THR A 108 7.66 -14.03 -2.92
C THR A 108 7.56 -12.91 -1.89
N CYS A 109 6.45 -12.18 -1.92
CA CYS A 109 6.16 -11.01 -1.11
C CYS A 109 4.70 -11.04 -0.61
N PHE A 110 4.30 -10.02 0.14
CA PHE A 110 2.92 -9.93 0.63
C PHE A 110 1.91 -9.91 -0.51
N ALA A 111 0.99 -10.88 -0.51
CA ALA A 111 -0.10 -10.94 -1.47
C ALA A 111 -1.26 -10.03 -1.04
N ASN A 112 -1.93 -9.42 -2.04
CA ASN A 112 -3.19 -8.74 -1.78
C ASN A 112 -4.23 -9.74 -1.26
N GLY A 113 -4.85 -9.44 -0.12
CA GLY A 113 -5.84 -10.30 0.54
C GLY A 113 -5.42 -10.81 1.91
N LEU A 114 -4.13 -10.79 2.26
CA LEU A 114 -3.67 -11.17 3.60
C LEU A 114 -4.13 -10.17 4.66
N CYS A 115 -4.79 -10.66 5.71
CA CYS A 115 -5.40 -9.83 6.77
C CYS A 115 -4.40 -8.95 7.53
N ASN A 116 -3.18 -9.42 7.72
CA ASN A 116 -2.15 -8.71 8.49
C ASN A 116 -1.26 -7.79 7.64
N CYS A 117 -1.38 -7.78 6.30
CA CYS A 117 -0.56 -6.91 5.44
C CYS A 117 -0.65 -5.42 5.79
N PRO A 118 -1.84 -4.85 6.00
CA PRO A 118 -1.96 -3.43 6.37
C PRO A 118 -1.23 -3.10 7.68
N ARG A 119 -1.31 -4.00 8.66
CA ARG A 119 -0.62 -3.85 9.94
C ARG A 119 0.90 -3.84 9.79
N TYR A 120 1.44 -4.82 9.08
CA TYR A 120 2.88 -4.93 8.88
C TYR A 120 3.42 -3.77 8.05
N LEU A 121 2.72 -3.37 6.99
CA LEU A 121 3.09 -2.20 6.20
C LEU A 121 3.12 -0.93 7.06
N THR A 122 2.07 -0.71 7.87
CA THR A 122 2.02 0.41 8.79
C THR A 122 3.18 0.40 9.79
N LYS A 123 3.56 -0.77 10.32
CA LYS A 123 4.71 -0.93 11.22
C LYS A 123 6.03 -0.61 10.52
N LEU A 124 6.21 -1.04 9.27
CA LEU A 124 7.41 -0.78 8.47
C LEU A 124 7.56 0.68 8.09
N LEU A 125 6.47 1.36 7.77
CA LEU A 125 6.48 2.77 7.39
C LEU A 125 6.60 3.71 8.60
N LYS A 126 6.23 3.26 9.81
CA LYS A 126 6.27 4.08 11.02
C LYS A 126 7.62 4.74 11.31
N PRO A 127 8.78 4.05 11.26
CA PRO A 127 10.08 4.69 11.45
C PRO A 127 10.41 5.71 10.35
N VAL A 128 9.97 5.47 9.10
CA VAL A 128 10.16 6.41 7.99
C VAL A 128 9.44 7.72 8.28
N TYR A 129 8.18 7.65 8.68
CA TYR A 129 7.42 8.85 9.06
C TYR A 129 7.98 9.52 10.33
N ALA A 130 8.45 8.74 11.30
CA ALA A 130 9.08 9.30 12.50
C ALA A 130 10.35 10.09 12.17
N HIS A 131 11.15 9.59 11.24
CA HIS A 131 12.35 10.29 10.75
C HIS A 131 11.98 11.60 10.02
N LEU A 132 11.01 11.59 9.11
CA LEU A 132 10.53 12.81 8.45
C LEU A 132 10.02 13.85 9.45
N ARG A 133 9.23 13.41 10.42
CA ARG A 133 8.68 14.30 11.47
C ARG A 133 9.78 14.89 12.37
N SER A 134 10.85 14.15 12.67
CA SER A 134 11.99 14.66 13.44
C SER A 134 12.74 15.76 12.71
N GLN A 135 12.65 15.82 11.39
CA GLN A 135 13.21 16.87 10.54
C GLN A 135 12.22 18.05 10.31
N GLY A 136 11.04 18.02 10.94
CA GLY A 136 10.01 19.05 10.79
C GLY A 136 9.05 18.81 9.62
N PHE A 137 9.21 17.73 8.85
CA PHE A 137 8.34 17.38 7.74
C PHE A 137 7.09 16.65 8.26
N LEU A 138 5.97 17.38 8.30
CA LEU A 138 4.72 16.86 8.83
C LEU A 138 4.03 15.96 7.80
N SER A 139 3.67 14.77 8.25
CA SER A 139 2.99 13.76 7.43
C SER A 139 1.91 13.05 8.23
N ALA A 140 0.85 12.60 7.55
CA ALA A 140 -0.13 11.63 8.05
C ALA A 140 -0.20 10.49 7.04
N SER A 141 -0.36 9.26 7.53
CA SER A 141 -0.41 8.08 6.67
C SER A 141 -1.68 7.28 6.90
N PHE A 142 -2.22 6.75 5.81
CA PHE A 142 -3.28 5.77 5.85
C PHE A 142 -2.90 4.62 4.92
N ILE A 143 -2.39 3.54 5.52
CA ILE A 143 -1.87 2.35 4.82
C ILE A 143 -0.80 2.74 3.79
N ASP A 144 -1.14 2.77 2.50
CA ASP A 144 -0.28 3.10 1.34
C ASP A 144 -0.37 4.57 0.90
N ASP A 145 -1.38 5.30 1.35
CA ASP A 145 -1.53 6.73 1.10
C ASP A 145 -0.75 7.55 2.15
N CYS A 146 0.08 8.48 1.69
CA CYS A 146 0.81 9.43 2.53
C CYS A 146 0.38 10.86 2.21
N TYR A 147 0.00 11.62 3.22
CA TYR A 147 -0.37 13.03 3.14
C TYR A 147 0.69 13.88 3.81
N LEU A 148 1.23 14.84 3.06
CA LEU A 148 2.31 15.71 3.44
C LEU A 148 1.80 17.13 3.57
N LYS A 149 2.35 17.90 4.50
CA LYS A 149 1.90 19.25 4.80
C LYS A 149 3.06 20.24 4.77
N GLY A 150 2.79 21.44 4.23
CA GLY A 150 3.68 22.62 4.31
C GLY A 150 2.91 23.89 4.61
N GLN A 151 3.55 24.84 5.32
CA GLN A 151 2.97 26.17 5.57
C GLN A 151 3.00 27.03 4.33
N THR A 152 3.99 26.81 3.46
CA THR A 152 4.12 27.46 2.14
C THR A 152 4.10 26.39 1.06
N TYR A 153 3.93 26.80 -0.20
CA TYR A 153 4.00 25.91 -1.35
C TYR A 153 5.38 25.26 -1.44
N GLU A 154 6.44 26.06 -1.30
CA GLU A 154 7.83 25.60 -1.37
C GLU A 154 8.13 24.62 -0.24
N GLY A 155 7.68 24.90 1.00
CA GLY A 155 7.85 23.99 2.13
C GLY A 155 7.09 22.68 1.96
N CYS A 156 5.92 22.69 1.31
CA CYS A 156 5.19 21.47 0.98
C CYS A 156 5.88 20.68 -0.12
N GLN A 157 6.41 21.38 -1.14
CA GLN A 157 7.19 20.75 -2.21
C GLN A 157 8.48 20.13 -1.70
N GLU A 158 9.19 20.79 -0.79
CA GLU A 158 10.38 20.22 -0.14
C GLU A 158 10.03 18.97 0.66
N ASN A 159 8.97 19.03 1.47
CA ASN A 159 8.47 17.85 2.20
C ASN A 159 8.15 16.68 1.24
N PHE A 160 7.51 16.97 0.10
CA PHE A 160 7.21 15.98 -0.92
C PHE A 160 8.49 15.33 -1.47
N GLN A 161 9.46 16.15 -1.90
CA GLN A 161 10.72 15.65 -2.47
C GLN A 161 11.49 14.79 -1.46
N ARG A 162 11.64 15.27 -0.21
CA ARG A 162 12.32 14.51 0.86
C ARG A 162 11.63 13.21 1.20
N SER A 163 10.29 13.22 1.23
CA SER A 163 9.51 12.03 1.51
C SER A 163 9.65 10.98 0.40
N VAL A 164 9.58 11.39 -0.87
CA VAL A 164 9.76 10.50 -2.03
C VAL A 164 11.18 9.90 -2.02
N GLU A 165 12.21 10.73 -1.80
CA GLU A 165 13.60 10.28 -1.71
C GLU A 165 13.78 9.24 -0.60
N LEU A 166 13.23 9.50 0.58
CA LEU A 166 13.34 8.57 1.72
C LEU A 166 12.59 7.26 1.45
N PHE A 167 11.39 7.30 0.85
CA PHE A 167 10.68 6.10 0.45
C PHE A 167 11.50 5.27 -0.54
N GLN A 168 12.07 5.90 -1.58
CA GLN A 168 12.92 5.21 -2.56
C GLN A 168 14.15 4.57 -1.91
N ASN A 169 14.83 5.29 -1.00
CA ASN A 169 15.98 4.79 -0.27
C ASN A 169 15.64 3.61 0.67
N THR A 170 14.39 3.50 1.07
CA THR A 170 13.88 2.39 1.90
C THR A 170 13.20 1.28 1.09
N GLY A 171 13.28 1.34 -0.26
CA GLY A 171 12.77 0.30 -1.16
C GLY A 171 11.30 0.45 -1.57
N PHE A 172 10.66 1.56 -1.19
CA PHE A 172 9.31 1.87 -1.64
C PHE A 172 9.34 2.81 -2.86
N HIS A 173 8.46 2.53 -3.82
CA HIS A 173 8.32 3.37 -5.01
C HIS A 173 7.01 4.15 -4.96
N SER A 174 7.07 5.44 -5.27
CA SER A 174 5.88 6.28 -5.42
C SER A 174 5.33 6.22 -6.84
N LYS A 175 4.04 6.54 -7.00
CA LYS A 175 3.39 6.79 -8.28
C LYS A 175 3.36 8.31 -8.54
N PRO A 176 4.27 8.85 -9.37
CA PRO A 176 4.30 10.29 -9.63
C PRO A 176 2.99 10.82 -10.22
N GLU A 177 2.35 10.02 -11.08
CA GLU A 177 1.10 10.35 -11.77
C GLU A 177 -0.12 10.47 -10.85
N LYS A 178 -0.05 9.91 -9.64
CA LYS A 178 -1.09 10.00 -8.62
C LYS A 178 -0.71 10.92 -7.45
N SER A 179 0.49 11.47 -7.50
CA SER A 179 1.00 12.38 -6.49
C SER A 179 0.56 13.80 -6.84
N VAL A 180 -0.23 14.41 -5.96
CA VAL A 180 -0.84 15.73 -6.21
C VAL A 180 -0.39 16.72 -5.14
N LEU A 181 0.05 17.90 -5.59
CA LEU A 181 0.30 19.04 -4.71
C LEU A 181 -0.89 20.01 -4.83
N VAL A 182 -1.63 20.19 -3.75
CA VAL A 182 -2.85 21.02 -3.74
C VAL A 182 -2.75 22.10 -2.66
N SER A 183 -3.15 23.32 -3.02
CA SER A 183 -3.41 24.39 -2.04
C SER A 183 -4.74 24.12 -1.35
N CYS A 184 -4.76 24.04 -0.01
CA CYS A 184 -5.99 23.82 0.74
C CYS A 184 -6.93 25.03 0.71
N LYS A 185 -7.79 25.11 -0.29
CA LYS A 185 -9.06 25.85 -0.20
C LYS A 185 -10.13 24.93 0.37
N LYS A 186 -11.08 25.48 1.13
CA LYS A 186 -12.12 24.71 1.86
C LYS A 186 -12.91 23.73 0.97
N THR A 187 -13.08 24.04 -0.31
CA THR A 187 -13.86 23.23 -1.27
C THR A 187 -13.04 22.04 -1.81
N GLU A 188 -11.76 22.23 -2.04
CA GLU A 188 -10.83 21.17 -2.47
C GLU A 188 -10.56 20.18 -1.34
N MET A 189 -10.50 20.67 -0.10
CA MET A 189 -10.39 19.87 1.11
C MET A 189 -11.57 18.90 1.30
N LEU A 190 -12.78 19.32 0.98
CA LEU A 190 -13.98 18.47 1.02
C LEU A 190 -13.92 17.37 -0.06
N GLY A 191 -13.36 17.64 -1.24
CA GLY A 191 -13.12 16.67 -2.29
C GLY A 191 -12.14 15.59 -1.86
N VAL A 192 -10.99 15.97 -1.32
CA VAL A 192 -9.97 15.04 -0.78
C VAL A 192 -10.54 14.21 0.37
N LEU A 193 -11.27 14.83 1.30
CA LEU A 193 -11.93 14.13 2.42
C LEU A 193 -13.03 13.17 1.96
N THR A 194 -13.77 13.52 0.90
CA THR A 194 -14.79 12.66 0.33
C THR A 194 -14.17 11.46 -0.37
N GLU A 195 -13.04 11.66 -1.02
CA GLU A 195 -12.29 10.58 -1.68
C GLU A 195 -11.64 9.64 -0.65
N LEU A 196 -11.08 10.18 0.42
CA LEU A 196 -10.60 9.41 1.58
C LEU A 196 -11.73 8.58 2.21
N ARG A 197 -12.90 9.18 2.49
CA ARG A 197 -14.06 8.46 3.02
C ARG A 197 -14.59 7.37 2.08
N ARG A 198 -14.52 7.56 0.77
CA ARG A 198 -14.94 6.53 -0.21
C ARG A 198 -13.98 5.35 -0.21
N ARG A 199 -12.68 5.56 0.06
CA ARG A 199 -11.69 4.47 0.20
C ARG A 199 -11.87 3.68 1.49
N ASP A 200 -12.23 4.35 2.60
CA ASP A 200 -12.52 3.72 3.90
C ASP A 200 -13.80 2.86 3.91
N CYS A 201 -14.73 3.09 2.99
CA CYS A 201 -16.03 2.41 2.93
C CYS A 201 -16.04 1.12 2.13
N HIS A 202 -14.91 0.64 1.61
CA HIS A 202 -14.82 -0.70 1.05
C HIS A 202 -14.45 -1.68 2.16
N PRO A 203 -15.38 -2.56 2.59
CA PRO A 203 -15.05 -3.66 3.50
C PRO A 203 -14.02 -4.56 2.83
N LEU A 204 -13.00 -4.92 3.61
CA LEU A 204 -12.01 -5.94 3.29
C LEU A 204 -12.67 -7.33 3.12
#